data_00f641a3a428148e90fed8b3831514bb
#
_entry.id   00f641a3a428148e90fed8b3831514bb
#
_cell.length_a   1.000
_cell.length_b   1.000
_cell.length_c   1.000
_cell.angle_alpha   90.00
_cell.angle_beta   90.00
_cell.angle_gamma   90.00
#
_symmetry.space_group_name_H-M   'P 1'
#
loop_
_entity.id
_entity.type
_entity.pdbx_description
1 polymer ?
#
loop_
_entity_poly.entity_id
_entity_poly.type
_entity_poly.pdbx_seq_one_letter_code
_entity_poly.pdbx_strand_id
1 'polypeptide(L)'
;IANEFEVASIGRDDVLAITAGCWVEFYDDTHELLGQPGPLVPVIRTEGNVVTVDLTKLIGHALDQAMFPRNPRVRRWDGVAEIRPAAIASATGWEELAQDGIELKFAPGSYRIGDYWLIPARTATAAIEWPQENSKPAFLAPAGVLRAFAKLALLEFKAGTWVPIS
;
A
#
# COMPACT_ATOMS: atom_id res chain seq x y z
N ILE A 1 -8.23 -22.86 -4.36
CA ILE A 1 -8.53 -21.42 -4.15
C ILE A 1 -8.88 -20.88 -5.53
N ALA A 2 -10.05 -20.27 -5.66
CA ALA A 2 -10.45 -19.64 -6.91
C ALA A 2 -9.55 -18.43 -7.18
N ASN A 3 -9.05 -18.30 -8.39
CA ASN A 3 -8.26 -17.16 -8.84
C ASN A 3 -9.12 -16.11 -9.58
N GLU A 4 -10.43 -16.24 -9.50
CA GLU A 4 -11.41 -15.33 -10.09
C GLU A 4 -12.34 -14.79 -9.00
N PHE A 5 -12.69 -13.51 -9.13
CA PHE A 5 -13.67 -12.85 -8.29
C PHE A 5 -14.48 -11.84 -9.09
N GLU A 6 -15.67 -11.57 -8.63
CA GLU A 6 -16.56 -10.59 -9.24
C GLU A 6 -16.58 -9.31 -8.41
N VAL A 7 -16.50 -8.16 -9.09
CA VAL A 7 -16.60 -6.83 -8.49
C VAL A 7 -17.89 -6.14 -8.94
N ALA A 8 -18.40 -5.24 -8.13
CA ALA A 8 -19.59 -4.45 -8.49
C ALA A 8 -19.32 -3.53 -9.69
N SER A 9 -18.07 -3.10 -9.88
CA SER A 9 -17.62 -2.30 -11.01
C SER A 9 -16.11 -2.40 -11.14
N ILE A 10 -15.61 -2.49 -12.37
CA ILE A 10 -14.16 -2.45 -12.66
C ILE A 10 -13.60 -1.02 -12.72
N GLY A 11 -14.44 0.01 -12.71
CA GLY A 11 -14.06 1.41 -12.89
C GLY A 11 -14.86 2.09 -13.99
N ARG A 12 -14.69 3.41 -14.13
CA ARG A 12 -15.49 4.23 -15.06
C ARG A 12 -14.90 4.35 -16.47
N ASP A 13 -13.60 4.23 -16.59
CA ASP A 13 -12.86 4.44 -17.83
C ASP A 13 -11.66 3.48 -17.92
N ASP A 14 -11.08 3.36 -19.09
CA ASP A 14 -9.98 2.43 -19.37
C ASP A 14 -8.69 2.77 -18.62
N VAL A 15 -8.55 3.98 -18.11
CA VAL A 15 -7.34 4.41 -17.38
C VAL A 15 -7.41 4.01 -15.91
N LEU A 16 -8.59 4.14 -15.30
CA LEU A 16 -8.79 3.85 -13.87
C LEU A 16 -9.42 2.48 -13.62
N ALA A 17 -9.80 1.76 -14.67
CA ALA A 17 -10.38 0.44 -14.54
C ALA A 17 -9.35 -0.60 -14.01
N ILE A 18 -9.89 -1.63 -13.39
CA ILE A 18 -9.11 -2.84 -13.06
C ILE A 18 -8.88 -3.60 -14.37
N THR A 19 -7.64 -3.57 -14.86
CA THR A 19 -7.24 -4.18 -16.14
C THR A 19 -6.03 -5.08 -15.96
N ALA A 20 -5.74 -5.89 -16.96
CA ALA A 20 -4.52 -6.71 -16.97
C ALA A 20 -3.26 -5.86 -16.74
N GLY A 21 -2.38 -6.34 -15.89
CA GLY A 21 -1.12 -5.68 -15.53
C GLY A 21 -1.19 -4.78 -14.29
N CYS A 22 -2.39 -4.32 -13.88
CA CYS A 22 -2.50 -3.66 -12.58
C CYS A 22 -2.45 -4.67 -11.43
N TRP A 23 -2.34 -4.16 -10.22
CA TRP A 23 -2.41 -4.95 -8.99
C TRP A 23 -3.71 -4.63 -8.25
N VAL A 24 -4.20 -5.59 -7.48
CA VAL A 24 -5.35 -5.40 -6.62
C VAL A 24 -5.05 -5.84 -5.20
N GLU A 25 -5.49 -5.05 -4.25
CA GLU A 25 -5.45 -5.32 -2.82
C GLU A 25 -6.86 -5.63 -2.34
N PHE A 26 -7.03 -6.74 -1.64
CA PHE A 26 -8.29 -7.10 -1.02
C PHE A 26 -8.28 -6.63 0.43
N TYR A 27 -9.33 -5.97 0.85
CA TYR A 27 -9.46 -5.48 2.22
C TYR A 27 -10.93 -5.36 2.63
N ASP A 28 -11.17 -5.18 3.90
CA ASP A 28 -12.48 -4.89 4.47
C ASP A 28 -12.39 -3.79 5.53
N ASP A 29 -13.51 -3.46 6.18
CA ASP A 29 -13.54 -2.44 7.22
C ASP A 29 -12.59 -2.74 8.38
N THR A 30 -12.35 -4.01 8.69
CA THR A 30 -11.42 -4.40 9.76
C THR A 30 -9.99 -4.07 9.40
N HIS A 31 -9.57 -4.41 8.17
CA HIS A 31 -8.22 -4.08 7.66
C HIS A 31 -7.99 -2.57 7.67
N GLU A 32 -8.98 -1.81 7.19
CA GLU A 32 -8.89 -0.36 7.10
C GLU A 32 -8.80 0.30 8.48
N LEU A 33 -9.66 -0.10 9.43
CA LEU A 33 -9.67 0.46 10.79
C LEU A 33 -8.42 0.12 11.59
N LEU A 34 -7.85 -1.06 11.40
CA LEU A 34 -6.63 -1.48 12.06
C LEU A 34 -5.35 -1.02 11.35
N GLY A 35 -5.46 -0.45 10.15
CA GLY A 35 -4.32 -0.09 9.31
C GLY A 35 -3.49 -1.30 8.90
N GLN A 36 -4.14 -2.45 8.71
CA GLN A 36 -3.52 -3.69 8.25
C GLN A 36 -3.60 -3.77 6.73
N PRO A 37 -2.50 -4.15 6.05
CA PRO A 37 -2.53 -4.35 4.61
C PRO A 37 -3.32 -5.63 4.28
N GLY A 38 -4.08 -5.57 3.20
CA GLY A 38 -4.66 -6.74 2.60
C GLY A 38 -3.68 -7.49 1.70
N PRO A 39 -4.02 -8.69 1.24
CA PRO A 39 -3.24 -9.40 0.24
C PRO A 39 -3.29 -8.65 -1.09
N LEU A 40 -2.14 -8.56 -1.72
CA LEU A 40 -1.89 -7.92 -3.02
C LEU A 40 -1.60 -8.96 -4.08
N VAL A 41 -2.22 -8.83 -5.24
CA VAL A 41 -2.06 -9.80 -6.33
C VAL A 41 -2.21 -9.11 -7.69
N PRO A 42 -1.42 -9.50 -8.72
CA PRO A 42 -1.54 -8.90 -10.04
C PRO A 42 -2.74 -9.46 -10.80
N VAL A 43 -3.35 -8.60 -11.61
CA VAL A 43 -4.46 -8.95 -12.50
C VAL A 43 -3.93 -9.53 -13.79
N ILE A 44 -4.42 -10.71 -14.17
CA ILE A 44 -4.12 -11.37 -15.44
C ILE A 44 -5.04 -10.85 -16.54
N ARG A 45 -6.35 -10.79 -16.24
CA ARG A 45 -7.39 -10.35 -17.19
C ARG A 45 -8.64 -9.89 -16.45
N THR A 46 -9.47 -9.15 -17.17
CA THR A 46 -10.80 -8.75 -16.73
C THR A 46 -11.81 -9.00 -17.85
N GLU A 47 -12.92 -9.65 -17.54
CA GLU A 47 -14.01 -9.92 -18.45
C GLU A 47 -15.34 -9.46 -17.83
N GLY A 48 -15.88 -8.35 -18.31
CA GLY A 48 -17.00 -7.68 -17.63
C GLY A 48 -16.60 -7.26 -16.21
N ASN A 49 -17.30 -7.77 -15.20
CA ASN A 49 -16.99 -7.54 -13.78
C ASN A 49 -16.19 -8.68 -13.14
N VAL A 50 -15.77 -9.68 -13.90
CA VAL A 50 -14.96 -10.79 -13.40
C VAL A 50 -13.49 -10.49 -13.60
N VAL A 51 -12.73 -10.55 -12.53
CA VAL A 51 -11.29 -10.29 -12.50
C VAL A 51 -10.55 -11.58 -12.19
N THR A 52 -9.60 -11.95 -13.04
CA THR A 52 -8.72 -13.12 -12.87
C THR A 52 -7.35 -12.64 -12.41
N VAL A 53 -6.82 -13.25 -11.36
CA VAL A 53 -5.55 -12.86 -10.70
C VAL A 53 -4.51 -13.97 -10.73
N ASP A 54 -3.24 -13.61 -10.64
CA ASP A 54 -2.11 -14.53 -10.55
C ASP A 54 -1.73 -14.80 -9.08
N LEU A 55 -2.31 -15.85 -8.50
CA LEU A 55 -2.03 -16.23 -7.11
C LEU A 55 -0.59 -16.70 -6.87
N THR A 56 0.19 -16.97 -7.92
CA THR A 56 1.61 -17.37 -7.76
C THR A 56 2.48 -16.18 -7.34
N LYS A 57 1.99 -14.97 -7.57
CA LYS A 57 2.65 -13.70 -7.21
C LYS A 57 1.98 -12.98 -6.04
N LEU A 58 1.18 -13.70 -5.25
CA LEU A 58 0.49 -13.16 -4.09
C LEU A 58 1.49 -12.62 -3.06
N ILE A 59 1.28 -11.38 -2.65
CA ILE A 59 2.03 -10.73 -1.56
C ILE A 59 1.10 -10.62 -0.35
N GLY A 60 1.56 -11.05 0.81
CA GLY A 60 0.80 -11.05 2.06
C GLY A 60 0.24 -12.42 2.41
N HIS A 61 -0.88 -12.44 3.12
CA HIS A 61 -1.53 -13.69 3.54
C HIS A 61 -2.35 -14.32 2.41
N ALA A 62 -2.73 -15.59 2.57
CA ALA A 62 -3.54 -16.29 1.59
C ALA A 62 -4.88 -15.56 1.34
N LEU A 63 -5.31 -15.55 0.08
CA LEU A 63 -6.56 -14.93 -0.32
C LEU A 63 -7.71 -15.90 -0.01
N ASP A 64 -8.47 -15.60 1.03
CA ASP A 64 -9.67 -16.35 1.44
C ASP A 64 -10.81 -15.36 1.71
N GLN A 65 -11.94 -15.57 1.05
CA GLN A 65 -13.13 -14.71 1.20
C GLN A 65 -13.59 -14.60 2.66
N ALA A 66 -13.42 -15.66 3.45
CA ALA A 66 -13.80 -15.66 4.87
C ALA A 66 -13.01 -14.66 5.73
N MET A 67 -11.86 -14.18 5.22
CA MET A 67 -11.04 -13.18 5.91
C MET A 67 -11.59 -11.74 5.76
N PHE A 68 -12.57 -11.52 4.89
CA PHE A 68 -13.16 -10.22 4.61
C PHE A 68 -14.67 -10.18 4.95
N PRO A 69 -15.06 -10.44 6.20
CA PRO A 69 -16.47 -10.59 6.57
C PRO A 69 -17.25 -9.27 6.60
N ARG A 70 -16.57 -8.13 6.61
CA ARG A 70 -17.18 -6.82 6.82
C ARG A 70 -16.95 -5.90 5.63
N ASN A 71 -17.94 -5.83 4.74
CA ASN A 71 -17.90 -4.93 3.60
C ASN A 71 -16.61 -5.12 2.75
N PRO A 72 -16.42 -6.31 2.13
CA PRO A 72 -15.25 -6.62 1.33
C PRO A 72 -15.10 -5.63 0.18
N ARG A 73 -13.89 -5.16 -0.03
CA ARG A 73 -13.53 -4.19 -1.06
C ARG A 73 -12.24 -4.60 -1.76
N VAL A 74 -12.07 -4.09 -2.96
CA VAL A 74 -10.85 -4.22 -3.72
C VAL A 74 -10.33 -2.81 -4.06
N ARG A 75 -9.03 -2.60 -3.92
CA ARG A 75 -8.33 -1.38 -4.31
C ARG A 75 -7.37 -1.71 -5.44
N ARG A 76 -7.42 -0.91 -6.50
CA ARG A 76 -6.47 -0.99 -7.60
C ARG A 76 -5.18 -0.25 -7.23
N TRP A 77 -4.06 -0.84 -7.61
CA TRP A 77 -2.72 -0.26 -7.59
C TRP A 77 -2.12 -0.34 -8.98
N ASP A 78 -1.40 0.69 -9.40
CA ASP A 78 -0.78 0.73 -10.73
C ASP A 78 0.41 -0.21 -10.83
N GLY A 79 1.11 -0.44 -9.73
CA GLY A 79 2.24 -1.34 -9.66
C GLY A 79 2.71 -1.62 -8.24
N VAL A 80 3.65 -2.55 -8.13
CA VAL A 80 4.35 -2.90 -6.89
C VAL A 80 5.83 -2.97 -7.22
N ALA A 81 6.65 -2.35 -6.38
CA ALA A 81 8.09 -2.44 -6.48
C ALA A 81 8.68 -2.88 -5.14
N GLU A 82 9.65 -3.77 -5.19
CA GLU A 82 10.43 -4.16 -4.01
C GLU A 82 11.58 -3.18 -3.83
N ILE A 83 11.65 -2.54 -2.68
CA ILE A 83 12.76 -1.67 -2.32
C ILE A 83 13.87 -2.51 -1.69
N ARG A 84 15.01 -2.61 -2.35
CA ARG A 84 16.13 -3.40 -1.86
C ARG A 84 16.75 -2.76 -0.61
N PRO A 85 17.01 -3.51 0.46
CA PRO A 85 17.66 -2.98 1.67
C PRO A 85 18.99 -2.28 1.40
N ALA A 86 19.76 -2.75 0.42
CA ALA A 86 21.02 -2.12 0.00
C ALA A 86 20.82 -0.71 -0.59
N ALA A 87 19.69 -0.46 -1.28
CA ALA A 87 19.38 0.86 -1.81
C ALA A 87 19.03 1.85 -0.67
N ILE A 88 18.38 1.38 0.39
CA ILE A 88 18.10 2.20 1.60
C ILE A 88 19.40 2.49 2.35
N ALA A 89 20.29 1.51 2.48
CA ALA A 89 21.57 1.67 3.19
C ALA A 89 22.60 2.52 2.44
N SER A 90 22.47 2.59 1.12
CA SER A 90 23.38 3.31 0.23
C SER A 90 22.86 4.72 -0.05
N ALA A 91 23.62 5.74 0.34
CA ALA A 91 23.29 7.13 0.01
C ALA A 91 23.25 7.43 -1.50
N THR A 92 23.57 6.47 -2.35
CA THR A 92 23.62 6.59 -3.82
C THR A 92 22.54 5.79 -4.54
N GLY A 93 21.78 4.95 -3.83
CA GLY A 93 20.79 4.06 -4.44
C GLY A 93 19.50 4.78 -4.82
N TRP A 94 19.30 5.01 -6.13
CA TRP A 94 17.99 5.34 -6.69
C TRP A 94 17.33 4.04 -7.13
N GLU A 95 16.03 3.92 -6.88
CA GLU A 95 15.20 2.81 -7.34
C GLU A 95 14.15 3.37 -8.29
N GLU A 96 14.07 2.80 -9.48
CA GLU A 96 13.08 3.17 -10.47
C GLU A 96 11.73 2.55 -10.09
N LEU A 97 10.68 3.38 -10.03
CA LEU A 97 9.30 2.89 -10.01
C LEU A 97 9.00 2.33 -11.40
N ALA A 98 8.78 1.03 -11.45
CA ALA A 98 8.52 0.32 -12.70
C ALA A 98 7.42 1.03 -13.51
N GLN A 99 7.69 1.30 -14.78
CA GLN A 99 6.80 1.82 -15.82
C GLN A 99 6.54 3.34 -15.81
N ASP A 100 6.82 4.08 -14.73
CA ASP A 100 6.47 5.50 -14.67
C ASP A 100 7.65 6.44 -14.95
N GLY A 101 8.85 5.92 -15.09
CA GLY A 101 10.07 6.71 -15.28
C GLY A 101 10.40 7.61 -14.09
N ILE A 102 9.87 7.29 -12.92
CA ILE A 102 10.12 7.99 -11.66
C ILE A 102 11.14 7.21 -10.86
N GLU A 103 12.25 7.86 -10.51
CA GLU A 103 13.25 7.29 -9.61
C GLU A 103 13.00 7.77 -8.18
N LEU A 104 13.08 6.87 -7.22
CA LEU A 104 12.92 7.15 -5.80
C LEU A 104 14.22 6.87 -5.05
N LYS A 105 14.45 7.65 -4.02
CA LYS A 105 15.54 7.43 -3.08
C LYS A 105 15.03 7.47 -1.66
N PHE A 106 15.35 6.43 -0.90
CA PHE A 106 14.96 6.31 0.49
C PHE A 106 16.14 6.65 1.42
N ALA A 107 15.89 7.47 2.43
CA ALA A 107 16.87 7.69 3.50
C ALA A 107 16.87 6.48 4.46
N PRO A 108 18.00 6.18 5.13
CA PRO A 108 18.00 5.22 6.22
C PRO A 108 16.98 5.62 7.29
N GLY A 109 16.14 4.68 7.71
CA GLY A 109 15.08 4.95 8.69
C GLY A 109 14.14 3.77 8.88
N SER A 110 13.09 3.98 9.65
CA SER A 110 12.01 3.01 9.85
C SER A 110 10.80 3.44 9.03
N TYR A 111 10.37 2.60 8.12
CA TYR A 111 9.19 2.77 7.30
C TYR A 111 8.06 1.91 7.85
N ARG A 112 6.84 2.42 7.80
CA ARG A 112 5.66 1.74 8.33
C ARG A 112 4.64 1.54 7.23
N ILE A 113 3.86 0.50 7.35
CA ILE A 113 2.70 0.28 6.49
C ILE A 113 1.75 1.47 6.63
N GLY A 114 1.31 2.01 5.49
CA GLY A 114 0.49 3.23 5.44
C GLY A 114 1.28 4.53 5.29
N ASP A 115 2.61 4.49 5.38
CA ASP A 115 3.44 5.63 4.98
C ASP A 115 3.29 5.85 3.47
N TYR A 116 3.10 7.09 3.05
CA TYR A 116 2.97 7.45 1.64
C TYR A 116 3.57 8.82 1.36
N TRP A 117 3.87 9.06 0.10
CA TRP A 117 4.30 10.36 -0.43
C TRP A 117 3.46 10.70 -1.64
N LEU A 118 3.13 11.98 -1.78
CA LEU A 118 2.49 12.52 -2.98
C LEU A 118 3.58 13.10 -3.86
N ILE A 119 3.70 12.59 -5.08
CA ILE A 119 4.71 13.00 -6.06
C ILE A 119 4.00 13.70 -7.22
N PRO A 120 3.93 15.04 -7.23
CA PRO A 120 3.27 15.76 -8.32
C PRO A 120 4.12 15.69 -9.59
N ALA A 121 3.79 14.77 -10.49
CA ALA A 121 4.40 14.69 -11.82
C ALA A 121 3.57 15.51 -12.82
N ARG A 122 4.23 16.42 -13.55
CA ARG A 122 3.62 17.28 -14.56
C ARG A 122 3.99 16.83 -15.95
N THR A 123 3.11 16.14 -16.63
CA THR A 123 3.33 15.67 -18.01
C THR A 123 3.60 16.80 -19.00
N ALA A 124 2.93 17.95 -18.82
CA ALA A 124 3.10 19.12 -19.70
C ALA A 124 4.52 19.70 -19.68
N THR A 125 5.23 19.56 -18.56
CA THR A 125 6.61 20.09 -18.40
C THR A 125 7.65 18.96 -18.29
N ALA A 126 7.23 17.71 -18.32
CA ALA A 126 8.06 16.52 -18.03
C ALA A 126 8.87 16.70 -16.74
N ALA A 127 8.27 17.29 -15.71
CA ALA A 127 8.93 17.63 -14.45
C ALA A 127 8.18 17.10 -13.25
N ILE A 128 8.93 16.79 -12.21
CA ILE A 128 8.41 16.45 -10.90
C ILE A 128 8.51 17.68 -10.00
N GLU A 129 7.37 18.12 -9.45
CA GLU A 129 7.33 19.19 -8.47
C GLU A 129 7.67 18.62 -7.08
N TRP A 130 8.95 18.56 -6.78
CA TRP A 130 9.45 18.06 -5.50
C TRP A 130 10.29 19.12 -4.80
N PRO A 131 10.15 19.33 -3.49
CA PRO A 131 10.98 20.25 -2.74
C PRO A 131 12.47 19.95 -2.91
N GLN A 132 13.26 21.00 -3.00
CA GLN A 132 14.71 20.90 -3.18
C GLN A 132 15.44 21.46 -1.98
N GLU A 133 16.54 20.81 -1.62
CA GLU A 133 17.50 21.26 -0.63
C GLU A 133 18.90 21.22 -1.25
N ASN A 134 19.57 22.35 -1.28
CA ASN A 134 20.90 22.49 -1.94
C ASN A 134 20.89 22.01 -3.40
N SER A 135 19.85 22.38 -4.17
CA SER A 135 19.68 21.99 -5.58
C SER A 135 19.56 20.46 -5.82
N LYS A 136 19.16 19.72 -4.80
CA LYS A 136 18.87 18.28 -4.88
C LYS A 136 17.48 18.01 -4.32
N PRO A 137 16.78 16.95 -4.77
CA PRO A 137 15.53 16.56 -4.17
C PRO A 137 15.67 16.35 -2.66
N ALA A 138 14.81 17.00 -1.88
CA ALA A 138 14.83 16.90 -0.42
C ALA A 138 14.30 15.54 0.05
N PHE A 139 14.81 15.02 1.15
CA PHE A 139 14.19 13.90 1.84
C PHE A 139 13.05 14.41 2.70
N LEU A 140 11.84 13.93 2.41
CA LEU A 140 10.64 14.28 3.14
C LEU A 140 10.19 13.15 4.06
N ALA A 141 9.69 13.50 5.22
CA ALA A 141 8.94 12.56 6.05
C ALA A 141 7.69 12.07 5.29
N PRO A 142 7.23 10.82 5.53
CA PRO A 142 6.00 10.34 4.92
C PRO A 142 4.81 11.22 5.32
N ALA A 143 3.90 11.42 4.37
CA ALA A 143 2.58 11.92 4.66
C ALA A 143 1.77 10.74 5.21
N GLY A 144 1.35 10.79 6.43
CA GLY A 144 0.61 9.71 7.07
C GLY A 144 -0.43 10.27 8.03
N VAL A 145 -1.20 9.39 8.63
CA VAL A 145 -2.12 9.78 9.70
C VAL A 145 -1.29 10.27 10.89
N LEU A 146 -1.45 11.52 11.26
CA LEU A 146 -0.89 12.05 12.52
C LEU A 146 -1.54 11.28 13.68
N ARG A 147 -0.76 10.42 14.31
CA ARG A 147 -1.20 9.64 15.46
C ARG A 147 -0.66 10.29 16.72
N ALA A 148 -1.55 10.73 17.58
CA ALA A 148 -1.21 11.14 18.94
C ALA A 148 -1.49 9.97 19.89
N PHE A 149 -0.51 9.64 20.71
CA PHE A 149 -0.65 8.59 21.73
C PHE A 149 -0.68 9.24 23.11
N ALA A 150 -1.74 8.97 23.87
CA ALA A 150 -1.84 9.36 25.27
C ALA A 150 -1.85 8.10 26.15
N LYS A 151 -1.03 8.09 27.20
CA LYS A 151 -1.04 7.02 28.19
C LYS A 151 -2.29 7.20 29.07
N LEU A 152 -3.27 6.30 28.93
CA LEU A 152 -4.53 6.36 29.67
C LEU A 152 -4.46 5.63 31.00
N ALA A 153 -3.87 4.44 31.02
CA ALA A 153 -3.73 3.62 32.21
C ALA A 153 -2.63 2.58 32.03
N LEU A 154 -2.07 2.12 33.12
CA LEU A 154 -1.28 0.91 33.18
C LEU A 154 -2.12 -0.17 33.85
N LEU A 155 -2.28 -1.31 33.20
CA LEU A 155 -3.10 -2.42 33.68
C LEU A 155 -2.21 -3.64 33.93
N GLU A 156 -2.49 -4.37 35.00
CA GLU A 156 -1.89 -5.67 35.28
C GLU A 156 -2.97 -6.75 35.19
N PHE A 157 -2.64 -7.88 34.59
CA PHE A 157 -3.55 -9.02 34.55
C PHE A 157 -3.32 -9.92 35.75
N LYS A 158 -4.31 -9.93 36.66
CA LYS A 158 -4.28 -10.76 37.90
C LYS A 158 -5.56 -11.57 38.03
N ALA A 159 -5.39 -12.87 38.30
CA ALA A 159 -6.51 -13.79 38.59
C ALA A 159 -7.64 -13.74 37.54
N GLY A 160 -7.28 -13.65 36.25
CA GLY A 160 -8.26 -13.65 35.15
C GLY A 160 -8.92 -12.30 34.86
N THR A 161 -8.48 -11.20 35.49
CA THR A 161 -9.03 -9.87 35.26
C THR A 161 -7.94 -8.79 35.15
N TRP A 162 -8.26 -7.70 34.46
CA TRP A 162 -7.37 -6.53 34.32
C TRP A 162 -7.64 -5.55 35.46
N VAL A 163 -6.60 -5.17 36.19
CA VAL A 163 -6.66 -4.18 37.28
C VAL A 163 -5.72 -3.03 37.02
N PRO A 164 -6.13 -1.78 37.27
CA PRO A 164 -5.26 -0.64 37.15
C PRO A 164 -4.10 -0.73 38.15
N ILE A 165 -2.89 -0.36 37.71
CA ILE A 165 -1.74 -0.16 38.58
C ILE A 165 -1.75 1.31 38.98
N SER A 166 -1.81 1.57 40.26
CA SER A 166 -1.71 2.90 40.85
C SER A 166 -0.27 3.38 40.95
#